data_8e88b114402d1c490787f621d429cc62
#
_entry.id   8e88b114402d1c490787f621d429cc62
#
_cell.length_a   1.000
_cell.length_b   1.000
_cell.length_c   1.000
_cell.angle_alpha   90.00
_cell.angle_beta   90.00
_cell.angle_gamma   90.00
#
_symmetry.space_group_name_H-M   'P 1'
#
loop_
_entity.id
_entity.type
_entity.pdbx_description
1 polymer ?
#
loop_
_entity_poly.entity_id
_entity_poly.type
_entity_poly.pdbx_seq_one_letter_code
_entity_poly.pdbx_strand_id
1 'polypeptide(L)'
;YMLPLGSIIRRYCLNFHCYADDTQLYLSMKPEDTHQLAKLQDCLTDIKTWMTSNFLLLNSDKTEVIVLGPTNLRNMVSNQILTLDGITLTSSNTVRNLGVIFDQDMSFKVHIKQICRTAFLHLRNISKIRKVLSQSDAEKLIHAFISSRLDYCNSLLSGCPKSSLKSLQLIQNAAARVLTGTRRREHISPILASLHWLPVNSRIEFKILLLTYKVLNNQVPSYLRDLVVPYYPNRALRSQTAGLLVVPRVCKSRMGGRAFSFQAPLLWNQLPIQIRETDTLSTFKIRLKT
;
A
#
# COMPACT_ATOMS: atom_id res chain seq x y z
N TYR A 1 -5.77 20.16 -16.26
CA TYR A 1 -4.75 21.18 -16.06
C TYR A 1 -3.35 20.59 -15.93
N MET A 2 -3.12 19.56 -15.10
CA MET A 2 -1.81 18.92 -14.86
C MET A 2 -1.36 17.93 -15.96
N LEU A 3 -2.15 17.66 -16.99
CA LEU A 3 -1.81 16.67 -18.04
C LEU A 3 -0.48 16.93 -18.76
N PRO A 4 -0.08 18.18 -19.08
CA PRO A 4 1.19 18.46 -19.75
C PRO A 4 2.42 18.05 -18.93
N LEU A 5 2.34 18.02 -17.59
CA LEU A 5 3.40 17.61 -16.69
C LEU A 5 3.92 16.19 -17.02
N GLY A 6 2.99 15.27 -17.29
CA GLY A 6 3.35 13.91 -17.68
C GLY A 6 4.19 13.84 -18.97
N SER A 7 3.96 14.76 -19.93
CA SER A 7 4.75 14.83 -21.15
C SER A 7 6.16 15.37 -20.90
N ILE A 8 6.32 16.31 -19.98
CA ILE A 8 7.63 16.80 -19.54
C ILE A 8 8.44 15.66 -18.92
N ILE A 9 7.87 14.94 -17.96
CA ILE A 9 8.56 13.88 -17.24
C ILE A 9 8.98 12.73 -18.18
N ARG A 10 8.11 12.35 -19.13
CA ARG A 10 8.43 11.30 -20.12
C ARG A 10 9.62 11.63 -21.01
N ARG A 11 9.89 12.90 -21.34
CA ARG A 11 11.08 13.32 -22.13
C ARG A 11 12.38 12.89 -21.47
N TYR A 12 12.40 12.82 -20.14
CA TYR A 12 13.56 12.38 -19.35
C TYR A 12 13.59 10.86 -19.10
N CYS A 13 12.64 10.10 -19.65
CA CYS A 13 12.50 8.66 -19.40
C CYS A 13 12.37 8.32 -17.90
N LEU A 14 11.77 9.21 -17.10
CA LEU A 14 11.49 8.98 -15.69
C LEU A 14 10.12 8.37 -15.50
N ASN A 15 10.00 7.51 -14.51
CA ASN A 15 8.72 6.97 -14.11
C ASN A 15 8.03 7.91 -13.11
N PHE A 16 6.70 7.99 -13.18
CA PHE A 16 5.94 8.86 -12.31
C PHE A 16 4.52 8.35 -12.06
N HIS A 17 3.97 8.79 -10.94
CA HIS A 17 2.56 8.70 -10.63
C HIS A 17 2.04 10.07 -10.17
N CYS A 18 0.85 10.43 -10.63
CA CYS A 18 0.16 11.64 -10.18
C CYS A 18 -1.16 11.27 -9.50
N TYR A 19 -1.45 11.95 -8.41
CA TYR A 19 -2.74 11.91 -7.76
C TYR A 19 -3.17 13.36 -7.48
N ALA A 20 -4.03 13.89 -8.32
CA ALA A 20 -4.34 15.32 -8.40
C ALA A 20 -3.06 16.16 -8.62
N ASP A 21 -2.70 17.02 -7.69
CA ASP A 21 -1.49 17.83 -7.68
C ASP A 21 -0.25 17.09 -7.09
N ASP A 22 -0.47 16.07 -6.27
CA ASP A 22 0.63 15.24 -5.75
C ASP A 22 1.30 14.46 -6.87
N THR A 23 2.57 14.74 -7.12
CA THR A 23 3.36 14.08 -8.16
C THR A 23 4.54 13.34 -7.53
N GLN A 24 4.66 12.07 -7.82
CA GLN A 24 5.75 11.21 -7.38
C GLN A 24 6.61 10.82 -8.58
N LEU A 25 7.89 11.17 -8.55
CA LEU A 25 8.90 10.71 -9.51
C LEU A 25 9.69 9.57 -8.90
N TYR A 26 10.04 8.57 -9.71
CA TYR A 26 10.87 7.48 -9.24
C TYR A 26 11.76 6.93 -10.35
N LEU A 27 12.94 6.53 -9.95
CA LEU A 27 13.94 5.92 -10.84
C LEU A 27 14.70 4.81 -10.11
N SER A 28 15.24 3.88 -10.87
CA SER A 28 16.15 2.84 -10.37
C SER A 28 17.54 3.14 -10.92
N MET A 29 18.53 3.21 -10.03
CA MET A 29 19.91 3.55 -10.42
C MET A 29 20.93 2.72 -9.63
N LYS A 30 22.14 2.60 -10.16
CA LYS A 30 23.31 2.17 -9.39
C LYS A 30 23.90 3.36 -8.63
N PRO A 31 24.56 3.16 -7.48
CA PRO A 31 25.13 4.26 -6.71
C PRO A 31 26.13 5.14 -7.49
N GLU A 32 26.80 4.57 -8.46
CA GLU A 32 27.82 5.26 -9.30
C GLU A 32 27.20 6.02 -10.49
N ASP A 33 25.89 5.85 -10.75
CA ASP A 33 25.22 6.41 -11.93
C ASP A 33 24.75 7.86 -11.68
N THR A 34 25.70 8.79 -11.70
CA THR A 34 25.42 10.23 -11.53
C THR A 34 24.57 10.80 -12.67
N HIS A 35 24.58 10.16 -13.85
CA HIS A 35 23.83 10.61 -15.02
C HIS A 35 22.31 10.54 -14.79
N GLN A 36 21.83 9.53 -14.07
CA GLN A 36 20.40 9.43 -13.73
C GLN A 36 19.95 10.55 -12.78
N LEU A 37 20.82 10.96 -11.86
CA LEU A 37 20.52 12.09 -10.98
C LEU A 37 20.54 13.42 -11.74
N ALA A 38 21.45 13.61 -12.67
CA ALA A 38 21.46 14.79 -13.54
C ALA A 38 20.14 14.89 -14.34
N LYS A 39 19.69 13.80 -14.95
CA LYS A 39 18.38 13.75 -15.63
C LYS A 39 17.21 14.10 -14.71
N LEU A 40 17.23 13.62 -13.46
CA LEU A 40 16.19 13.96 -12.49
C LEU A 40 16.24 15.46 -12.16
N GLN A 41 17.44 16.02 -11.98
CA GLN A 41 17.64 17.44 -11.72
C GLN A 41 17.12 18.32 -12.88
N ASP A 42 17.45 17.96 -14.12
CA ASP A 42 16.99 18.66 -15.31
C ASP A 42 15.46 18.58 -15.45
N CYS A 43 14.89 17.41 -15.18
CA CYS A 43 13.44 17.22 -15.15
C CYS A 43 12.75 18.11 -14.12
N LEU A 44 13.30 18.22 -12.90
CA LEU A 44 12.75 19.10 -11.85
C LEU A 44 12.83 20.57 -12.28
N THR A 45 13.87 20.98 -12.96
CA THR A 45 14.01 22.34 -13.50
C THR A 45 12.96 22.65 -14.56
N ASP A 46 12.73 21.71 -15.48
CA ASP A 46 11.69 21.87 -16.51
C ASP A 46 10.27 21.86 -15.92
N ILE A 47 10.01 21.00 -14.93
CA ILE A 47 8.74 20.99 -14.19
C ILE A 47 8.50 22.35 -13.54
N LYS A 48 9.49 22.89 -12.86
CA LYS A 48 9.40 24.21 -12.22
C LYS A 48 9.13 25.31 -13.24
N THR A 49 9.88 25.33 -14.34
CA THR A 49 9.70 26.31 -15.42
C THR A 49 8.28 26.26 -15.98
N TRP A 50 7.78 25.06 -16.24
CA TRP A 50 6.40 24.87 -16.69
C TRP A 50 5.39 25.35 -15.66
N MET A 51 5.56 25.03 -14.38
CA MET A 51 4.68 25.48 -13.31
C MET A 51 4.63 27.00 -13.22
N THR A 52 5.79 27.65 -13.20
CA THR A 52 5.89 29.10 -13.17
C THR A 52 5.19 29.76 -14.39
N SER A 53 5.39 29.21 -15.59
CA SER A 53 4.75 29.68 -16.81
C SER A 53 3.22 29.50 -16.81
N ASN A 54 2.70 28.64 -15.96
CA ASN A 54 1.27 28.36 -15.78
C ASN A 54 0.72 28.95 -14.47
N PHE A 55 1.41 29.90 -13.85
CA PHE A 55 1.01 30.56 -12.60
C PHE A 55 0.82 29.58 -11.42
N LEU A 56 1.58 28.49 -11.42
CA LEU A 56 1.65 27.51 -10.32
C LEU A 56 2.96 27.66 -9.58
N LEU A 57 2.90 27.45 -8.28
CA LEU A 57 4.09 27.46 -7.43
C LEU A 57 4.37 26.03 -6.94
N LEU A 58 5.58 25.53 -7.23
CA LEU A 58 6.06 24.28 -6.64
C LEU A 58 6.40 24.51 -5.17
N ASN A 59 5.85 23.67 -4.29
CA ASN A 59 6.12 23.78 -2.85
C ASN A 59 7.39 23.00 -2.50
N SER A 60 8.53 23.71 -2.47
CA SER A 60 9.84 23.12 -2.18
C SER A 60 9.93 22.56 -0.76
N ASP A 61 9.26 23.19 0.22
CA ASP A 61 9.27 22.75 1.62
C ASP A 61 8.52 21.42 1.85
N LYS A 62 7.59 21.09 0.96
CA LYS A 62 6.84 19.82 0.97
C LYS A 62 7.44 18.77 0.03
N THR A 63 8.45 19.13 -0.74
CA THR A 63 9.11 18.19 -1.66
C THR A 63 10.12 17.37 -0.87
N GLU A 64 9.91 16.07 -0.82
CA GLU A 64 10.72 15.12 -0.05
C GLU A 64 11.37 14.10 -0.98
N VAL A 65 12.59 13.67 -0.64
CA VAL A 65 13.33 12.61 -1.33
C VAL A 65 13.54 11.44 -0.39
N ILE A 66 13.33 10.22 -0.86
CA ILE A 66 13.66 9.00 -0.14
C ILE A 66 14.46 8.06 -1.03
N VAL A 67 15.58 7.57 -0.53
CA VAL A 67 16.40 6.55 -1.18
C VAL A 67 16.04 5.19 -0.59
N LEU A 68 15.53 4.29 -1.42
CA LEU A 68 15.14 2.93 -1.05
C LEU A 68 16.24 1.94 -1.44
N GLY A 69 16.59 1.03 -0.54
CA GLY A 69 17.58 -0.01 -0.85
C GLY A 69 18.35 -0.50 0.38
N PRO A 70 19.35 -1.38 0.18
CA PRO A 70 20.26 -1.81 1.24
C PRO A 70 21.05 -0.64 1.83
N THR A 71 21.27 -0.64 3.14
CA THR A 71 21.91 0.47 3.87
C THR A 71 23.28 0.88 3.30
N ASN A 72 24.09 -0.12 2.94
CA ASN A 72 25.40 0.13 2.34
C ASN A 72 25.33 0.91 1.02
N LEU A 73 24.34 0.59 0.16
CA LEU A 73 24.16 1.29 -1.12
C LEU A 73 23.52 2.67 -0.93
N ARG A 74 22.60 2.80 0.03
CA ARG A 74 21.98 4.09 0.35
C ARG A 74 23.02 5.13 0.79
N ASN A 75 23.97 4.71 1.64
CA ASN A 75 25.00 5.59 2.16
C ASN A 75 25.91 6.14 1.02
N MET A 76 26.08 5.40 -0.07
CA MET A 76 26.83 5.87 -1.23
C MET A 76 26.09 6.96 -2.02
N VAL A 77 24.74 6.90 -2.04
CA VAL A 77 23.88 7.85 -2.76
C VAL A 77 23.53 9.07 -1.90
N SER A 78 23.52 8.94 -0.57
CA SER A 78 23.06 10.00 0.35
C SER A 78 23.89 11.31 0.27
N ASN A 79 25.12 11.25 -0.25
CA ASN A 79 25.98 12.41 -0.47
C ASN A 79 25.71 13.11 -1.81
N GLN A 80 24.82 12.56 -2.65
CA GLN A 80 24.44 13.18 -3.92
C GLN A 80 23.25 14.10 -3.68
N ILE A 81 23.42 15.35 -4.07
CA ILE A 81 22.53 16.46 -3.76
C ILE A 81 21.65 16.75 -4.96
N LEU A 82 20.33 16.74 -4.75
CA LEU A 82 19.37 17.38 -5.65
C LEU A 82 19.08 18.78 -5.12
N THR A 83 18.94 19.74 -6.01
CA THR A 83 18.57 21.11 -5.64
C THR A 83 17.25 21.51 -6.26
N LEU A 84 16.42 22.18 -5.47
CA LEU A 84 15.17 22.76 -5.90
C LEU A 84 15.05 24.15 -5.30
N ASP A 85 14.95 25.18 -6.14
CA ASP A 85 14.88 26.59 -5.71
C ASP A 85 16.07 27.04 -4.84
N GLY A 86 17.26 26.49 -5.05
CA GLY A 86 18.41 26.74 -4.19
C GLY A 86 18.38 25.98 -2.87
N ILE A 87 17.30 25.23 -2.59
CA ILE A 87 17.19 24.35 -1.41
C ILE A 87 17.78 22.98 -1.76
N THR A 88 18.65 22.52 -0.92
CA THR A 88 19.23 21.17 -1.03
C THR A 88 18.23 20.13 -0.58
N LEU A 89 17.83 19.24 -1.46
CA LEU A 89 16.97 18.10 -1.13
C LEU A 89 17.83 16.93 -0.67
N THR A 90 17.83 16.68 0.63
CA THR A 90 18.50 15.52 1.22
C THR A 90 17.54 14.34 1.37
N SER A 91 18.09 13.11 1.32
CA SER A 91 17.26 11.92 1.51
C SER A 91 16.73 11.84 2.95
N SER A 92 15.42 11.80 3.10
CA SER A 92 14.74 11.60 4.38
C SER A 92 14.70 10.11 4.76
N ASN A 93 14.78 9.82 6.07
CA ASN A 93 14.60 8.44 6.57
C ASN A 93 13.16 7.93 6.39
N THR A 94 12.20 8.85 6.39
CA THR A 94 10.78 8.57 6.18
C THR A 94 10.14 9.70 5.40
N VAL A 95 9.22 9.37 4.49
CA VAL A 95 8.41 10.33 3.76
C VAL A 95 6.93 9.97 3.88
N ARG A 96 6.06 10.98 3.81
CA ARG A 96 4.61 10.76 3.78
C ARG A 96 4.10 10.94 2.36
N ASN A 97 3.50 9.87 1.81
CA ASN A 97 2.85 9.90 0.50
C ASN A 97 1.41 9.42 0.64
N LEU A 98 0.45 10.23 0.22
CA LEU A 98 -1.00 9.94 0.29
C LEU A 98 -1.43 9.37 1.66
N GLY A 99 -0.94 9.95 2.75
CA GLY A 99 -1.26 9.53 4.11
C GLY A 99 -0.50 8.31 4.66
N VAL A 100 0.26 7.59 3.82
CA VAL A 100 1.12 6.48 4.23
C VAL A 100 2.52 6.98 4.52
N ILE A 101 3.16 6.48 5.59
CA ILE A 101 4.54 6.79 5.92
C ILE A 101 5.41 5.65 5.38
N PHE A 102 6.26 5.98 4.41
CA PHE A 102 7.27 5.09 3.87
C PHE A 102 8.59 5.30 4.61
N ASP A 103 9.26 4.23 4.95
CA ASP A 103 10.63 4.25 5.46
C ASP A 103 11.59 3.63 4.46
N GLN A 104 12.86 3.99 4.51
CA GLN A 104 13.91 3.57 3.57
C GLN A 104 14.05 2.04 3.43
N ASP A 105 13.66 1.29 4.46
CA ASP A 105 13.66 -0.18 4.45
C ASP A 105 12.33 -0.77 3.98
N MET A 106 11.33 0.05 3.69
CA MET A 106 9.95 -0.36 3.40
C MET A 106 9.37 -1.26 4.50
N SER A 107 9.79 -1.07 5.75
CA SER A 107 9.37 -1.90 6.88
C SER A 107 7.98 -1.56 7.41
N PHE A 108 7.50 -0.35 7.13
CA PHE A 108 6.25 0.24 7.60
C PHE A 108 6.09 0.28 9.14
N LYS A 109 7.17 0.10 9.90
CA LYS A 109 7.12 0.14 11.37
C LYS A 109 6.63 1.49 11.89
N VAL A 110 7.11 2.59 11.30
CA VAL A 110 6.70 3.95 11.66
C VAL A 110 5.23 4.18 11.32
N HIS A 111 4.80 3.74 10.13
CA HIS A 111 3.40 3.82 9.71
C HIS A 111 2.47 3.04 10.64
N ILE A 112 2.79 1.78 10.93
CA ILE A 112 2.03 0.94 11.86
C ILE A 112 1.95 1.59 13.24
N LYS A 113 3.06 2.13 13.76
CA LYS A 113 3.08 2.84 15.04
C LYS A 113 2.14 4.05 15.03
N GLN A 114 2.10 4.81 13.94
CA GLN A 114 1.21 5.96 13.79
C GLN A 114 -0.27 5.52 13.74
N ILE A 115 -0.60 4.48 12.97
CA ILE A 115 -1.97 3.90 12.96
C ILE A 115 -2.37 3.50 14.37
N CYS A 116 -1.50 2.76 15.08
CA CYS A 116 -1.75 2.31 16.44
C CYS A 116 -2.03 3.47 17.39
N ARG A 117 -1.18 4.48 17.38
CA ARG A 117 -1.31 5.66 18.25
C ARG A 117 -2.67 6.35 18.05
N THR A 118 -3.02 6.61 16.78
CA THR A 118 -4.25 7.32 16.44
C THR A 118 -5.49 6.46 16.74
N ALA A 119 -5.46 5.18 16.38
CA ALA A 119 -6.58 4.28 16.62
C ALA A 119 -6.85 4.05 18.12
N PHE A 120 -5.81 3.89 18.95
CA PHE A 120 -5.98 3.80 20.40
C PHE A 120 -6.52 5.09 21.04
N LEU A 121 -6.12 6.26 20.53
CA LEU A 121 -6.68 7.53 20.98
C LEU A 121 -8.20 7.57 20.73
N HIS A 122 -8.64 7.26 19.51
CA HIS A 122 -10.06 7.22 19.18
C HIS A 122 -10.81 6.15 19.97
N LEU A 123 -10.22 4.96 20.10
CA LEU A 123 -10.85 3.87 20.87
C LEU A 123 -11.03 4.23 22.34
N ARG A 124 -10.05 4.91 22.95
CA ARG A 124 -10.15 5.43 24.32
C ARG A 124 -11.32 6.42 24.47
N ASN A 125 -11.50 7.31 23.49
CA ASN A 125 -12.59 8.28 23.51
C ASN A 125 -13.95 7.58 23.34
N ILE A 126 -14.08 6.64 22.39
CA ILE A 126 -15.29 5.86 22.19
C ILE A 126 -15.62 5.04 23.46
N SER A 127 -14.63 4.44 24.09
CA SER A 127 -14.81 3.66 25.32
C SER A 127 -15.40 4.47 26.47
N LYS A 128 -15.04 5.76 26.60
CA LYS A 128 -15.57 6.65 27.65
C LYS A 128 -17.07 6.90 27.49
N ILE A 129 -17.55 7.03 26.25
CA ILE A 129 -18.94 7.33 25.93
C ILE A 129 -19.76 6.08 25.58
N ARG A 130 -19.13 4.88 25.58
CA ARG A 130 -19.75 3.63 25.13
C ARG A 130 -21.08 3.33 25.85
N LYS A 131 -21.19 3.69 27.15
CA LYS A 131 -22.39 3.42 27.96
C LYS A 131 -23.65 4.21 27.52
N VAL A 132 -23.41 5.38 26.86
CA VAL A 132 -24.52 6.23 26.39
C VAL A 132 -24.81 6.04 24.89
N LEU A 133 -24.02 5.21 24.20
CA LEU A 133 -24.21 4.88 22.79
C LEU A 133 -25.04 3.61 22.62
N SER A 134 -25.92 3.61 21.62
CA SER A 134 -26.48 2.36 21.12
C SER A 134 -25.37 1.47 20.54
N GLN A 135 -25.65 0.16 20.40
CA GLN A 135 -24.66 -0.72 19.76
C GLN A 135 -24.39 -0.33 18.31
N SER A 136 -25.43 0.04 17.56
CA SER A 136 -25.32 0.50 16.17
C SER A 136 -24.44 1.76 16.05
N ASP A 137 -24.62 2.74 16.96
CA ASP A 137 -23.82 3.98 16.89
C ASP A 137 -22.35 3.74 17.30
N ALA A 138 -22.13 2.88 18.31
CA ALA A 138 -20.78 2.46 18.67
C ALA A 138 -20.09 1.73 17.51
N GLU A 139 -20.80 0.89 16.76
CA GLU A 139 -20.28 0.20 15.57
C GLU A 139 -19.92 1.18 14.49
N LYS A 140 -20.79 2.17 14.17
CA LYS A 140 -20.49 3.22 13.19
C LYS A 140 -19.22 3.99 13.55
N LEU A 141 -19.07 4.39 14.82
CA LEU A 141 -17.87 5.09 15.29
C LEU A 141 -16.62 4.23 15.19
N ILE A 142 -16.68 2.95 15.54
CA ILE A 142 -15.55 2.03 15.40
C ILE A 142 -15.19 1.83 13.92
N HIS A 143 -16.17 1.69 13.04
CA HIS A 143 -15.89 1.61 11.60
C HIS A 143 -15.27 2.90 11.07
N ALA A 144 -15.78 4.06 11.43
CA ALA A 144 -15.28 5.35 10.96
C ALA A 144 -13.87 5.67 11.47
N PHE A 145 -13.56 5.39 12.73
CA PHE A 145 -12.32 5.84 13.35
C PHE A 145 -11.25 4.76 13.54
N ILE A 146 -11.63 3.48 13.54
CA ILE A 146 -10.70 2.37 13.75
C ILE A 146 -10.57 1.51 12.49
N SER A 147 -11.67 0.89 12.01
CA SER A 147 -11.63 -0.03 10.87
C SER A 147 -11.13 0.67 9.60
N SER A 148 -11.57 1.90 9.34
CA SER A 148 -11.12 2.69 8.19
C SER A 148 -9.59 2.88 8.18
N ARG A 149 -8.98 3.08 9.35
CA ARG A 149 -7.52 3.25 9.47
C ARG A 149 -6.76 1.93 9.33
N LEU A 150 -7.33 0.82 9.80
CA LEU A 150 -6.75 -0.51 9.62
C LEU A 150 -6.82 -0.97 8.16
N ASP A 151 -7.82 -0.50 7.41
CA ASP A 151 -8.08 -0.93 6.03
C ASP A 151 -7.47 0.02 4.98
N TYR A 152 -7.12 1.25 5.37
CA TYR A 152 -6.51 2.21 4.44
C TYR A 152 -5.14 1.73 3.99
N CYS A 153 -4.98 1.51 2.69
CA CYS A 153 -3.74 1.04 2.05
C CYS A 153 -3.12 -0.21 2.71
N ASN A 154 -3.92 -1.05 3.38
CA ASN A 154 -3.42 -2.20 4.14
C ASN A 154 -2.71 -3.26 3.27
N SER A 155 -2.98 -3.33 1.97
CA SER A 155 -2.27 -4.21 1.04
C SER A 155 -0.76 -3.96 0.99
N LEU A 156 -0.30 -2.73 1.29
CA LEU A 156 1.13 -2.40 1.41
C LEU A 156 1.82 -3.15 2.56
N LEU A 157 1.05 -3.59 3.55
CA LEU A 157 1.55 -4.36 4.70
C LEU A 157 1.73 -5.85 4.40
N SER A 158 1.44 -6.28 3.17
CA SER A 158 1.66 -7.67 2.76
C SER A 158 3.12 -8.07 2.92
N GLY A 159 3.34 -9.29 3.40
CA GLY A 159 4.69 -9.79 3.65
C GLY A 159 5.44 -9.08 4.79
N CYS A 160 4.81 -8.17 5.53
CA CYS A 160 5.37 -7.63 6.76
C CYS A 160 5.48 -8.73 7.84
N PRO A 161 6.50 -8.68 8.72
CA PRO A 161 6.63 -9.64 9.81
C PRO A 161 5.35 -9.71 10.66
N LYS A 162 4.94 -10.91 11.04
CA LYS A 162 3.76 -11.12 11.92
C LYS A 162 3.84 -10.33 13.22
N SER A 163 5.05 -10.14 13.77
CA SER A 163 5.30 -9.32 14.96
C SER A 163 4.88 -7.86 14.77
N SER A 164 5.09 -7.29 13.58
CA SER A 164 4.68 -5.92 13.26
C SER A 164 3.15 -5.81 13.12
N LEU A 165 2.49 -6.80 12.52
CA LEU A 165 1.03 -6.83 12.34
C LEU A 165 0.28 -7.11 13.65
N LYS A 166 0.94 -7.73 14.65
CA LYS A 166 0.34 -8.05 15.95
C LYS A 166 -0.22 -6.81 16.65
N SER A 167 0.45 -5.67 16.55
CA SER A 167 -0.02 -4.42 17.15
C SER A 167 -1.34 -3.93 16.55
N LEU A 168 -1.52 -4.06 15.24
CA LEU A 168 -2.78 -3.74 14.56
C LEU A 168 -3.89 -4.71 14.97
N GLN A 169 -3.57 -6.01 15.12
CA GLN A 169 -4.52 -7.02 15.61
C GLN A 169 -4.97 -6.73 17.04
N LEU A 170 -4.08 -6.24 17.92
CA LEU A 170 -4.45 -5.83 19.27
C LEU A 170 -5.46 -4.68 19.28
N ILE A 171 -5.34 -3.74 18.35
CA ILE A 171 -6.31 -2.64 18.20
C ILE A 171 -7.67 -3.20 17.79
N GLN A 172 -7.70 -4.06 16.78
CA GLN A 172 -8.94 -4.69 16.32
C GLN A 172 -9.61 -5.48 17.45
N ASN A 173 -8.84 -6.25 18.21
CA ASN A 173 -9.32 -7.00 19.35
C ASN A 173 -9.91 -6.09 20.44
N ALA A 174 -9.24 -4.97 20.73
CA ALA A 174 -9.71 -3.99 21.70
C ALA A 174 -10.99 -3.30 21.23
N ALA A 175 -11.10 -2.97 19.94
CA ALA A 175 -12.28 -2.39 19.33
C ALA A 175 -13.49 -3.35 19.41
N ALA A 176 -13.28 -4.63 19.11
CA ALA A 176 -14.31 -5.65 19.23
C ALA A 176 -14.83 -5.78 20.69
N ARG A 177 -13.93 -5.77 21.68
CA ARG A 177 -14.31 -5.80 23.09
C ARG A 177 -15.07 -4.55 23.54
N VAL A 178 -14.69 -3.38 23.09
CA VAL A 178 -15.40 -2.13 23.39
C VAL A 178 -16.81 -2.18 22.79
N LEU A 179 -16.96 -2.71 21.58
CA LEU A 179 -18.26 -2.82 20.93
C LEU A 179 -19.19 -3.78 21.65
N THR A 180 -18.70 -4.97 21.99
CA THR A 180 -19.51 -6.07 22.55
C THR A 180 -19.60 -6.09 24.07
N GLY A 181 -18.80 -5.27 24.77
CA GLY A 181 -18.71 -5.30 26.24
C GLY A 181 -17.98 -6.52 26.80
N THR A 182 -17.31 -7.30 25.94
CA THR A 182 -16.66 -8.56 26.31
C THR A 182 -15.43 -8.33 27.18
N ARG A 183 -15.26 -9.19 28.20
CA ARG A 183 -14.16 -9.07 29.18
C ARG A 183 -12.81 -9.41 28.54
N ARG A 184 -11.73 -8.83 29.09
CA ARG A 184 -10.35 -9.00 28.58
C ARG A 184 -9.89 -10.48 28.57
N ARG A 185 -10.40 -11.31 29.48
CA ARG A 185 -10.01 -12.71 29.62
C ARG A 185 -10.69 -13.66 28.63
N GLU A 186 -11.76 -13.21 27.97
CA GLU A 186 -12.49 -14.03 27.01
C GLU A 186 -11.75 -14.15 25.68
N HIS A 187 -11.90 -15.31 25.02
CA HIS A 187 -11.31 -15.54 23.70
C HIS A 187 -11.91 -14.59 22.67
N ILE A 188 -11.05 -13.98 21.86
CA ILE A 188 -11.48 -12.94 20.90
C ILE A 188 -12.00 -13.52 19.59
N SER A 189 -11.55 -14.73 19.19
CA SER A 189 -11.90 -15.30 17.89
C SER A 189 -13.41 -15.50 17.69
N PRO A 190 -14.20 -16.03 18.65
CA PRO A 190 -15.65 -16.12 18.50
C PRO A 190 -16.32 -14.75 18.35
N ILE A 191 -15.78 -13.72 19.02
CA ILE A 191 -16.31 -12.36 18.96
C ILE A 191 -16.07 -11.75 17.58
N LEU A 192 -14.85 -11.90 17.02
CA LEU A 192 -14.56 -11.45 15.67
C LEU A 192 -15.45 -12.17 14.64
N ALA A 193 -15.68 -13.47 14.83
CA ALA A 193 -16.56 -14.25 13.97
C ALA A 193 -18.01 -13.77 14.02
N SER A 194 -18.57 -13.51 15.23
CA SER A 194 -19.94 -12.99 15.40
C SER A 194 -20.12 -11.58 14.82
N LEU A 195 -19.06 -10.77 14.81
CA LEU A 195 -19.04 -9.45 14.17
C LEU A 195 -18.73 -9.53 12.66
N HIS A 196 -18.48 -10.71 12.11
CA HIS A 196 -18.01 -10.90 10.73
C HIS A 196 -16.74 -10.10 10.41
N TRP A 197 -15.85 -9.95 11.38
CA TRP A 197 -14.60 -9.21 11.21
C TRP A 197 -13.45 -10.16 10.89
N LEU A 198 -12.90 -10.03 9.70
CA LEU A 198 -11.67 -10.73 9.32
C LEU A 198 -10.49 -10.23 10.18
N PRO A 199 -9.63 -11.12 10.68
CA PRO A 199 -8.36 -10.74 11.31
C PRO A 199 -7.51 -9.84 10.38
N VAL A 200 -6.63 -9.01 10.96
CA VAL A 200 -5.82 -8.04 10.20
C VAL A 200 -5.07 -8.69 9.05
N ASN A 201 -4.45 -9.86 9.24
CA ASN A 201 -3.74 -10.57 8.19
C ASN A 201 -4.67 -10.95 7.02
N SER A 202 -5.81 -11.53 7.34
CA SER A 202 -6.82 -11.92 6.34
C SER A 202 -7.43 -10.70 5.63
N ARG A 203 -7.51 -9.53 6.29
CA ARG A 203 -7.93 -8.27 5.63
C ARG A 203 -6.93 -7.81 4.58
N ILE A 204 -5.63 -7.98 4.84
CA ILE A 204 -4.55 -7.65 3.89
C ILE A 204 -4.63 -8.57 2.68
N GLU A 205 -4.71 -9.88 2.91
CA GLU A 205 -4.86 -10.88 1.86
C GLU A 205 -6.14 -10.67 1.05
N PHE A 206 -7.26 -10.43 1.72
CA PHE A 206 -8.53 -10.09 1.08
C PHE A 206 -8.43 -8.89 0.14
N LYS A 207 -7.72 -7.83 0.54
CA LYS A 207 -7.53 -6.64 -0.28
C LYS A 207 -6.71 -6.95 -1.53
N ILE A 208 -5.63 -7.74 -1.39
CA ILE A 208 -4.79 -8.16 -2.53
C ILE A 208 -5.60 -9.02 -3.50
N LEU A 209 -6.30 -10.04 -2.99
CA LEU A 209 -7.13 -10.92 -3.81
C LEU A 209 -8.26 -10.16 -4.52
N LEU A 210 -8.87 -9.18 -3.84
CA LEU A 210 -9.86 -8.29 -4.44
C LEU A 210 -9.29 -7.46 -5.59
N LEU A 211 -8.08 -6.93 -5.43
CA LEU A 211 -7.38 -6.20 -6.50
C LEU A 211 -7.01 -7.15 -7.64
N THR A 212 -6.54 -8.36 -7.34
CA THR A 212 -6.23 -9.39 -8.35
C THR A 212 -7.46 -9.75 -9.17
N TYR A 213 -8.59 -10.00 -8.52
CA TYR A 213 -9.86 -10.24 -9.21
C TYR A 213 -10.22 -9.09 -10.17
N LYS A 214 -10.10 -7.84 -9.69
CA LYS A 214 -10.36 -6.66 -10.51
C LYS A 214 -9.40 -6.52 -11.69
N VAL A 215 -8.11 -6.87 -11.50
CA VAL A 215 -7.11 -6.92 -12.57
C VAL A 215 -7.56 -7.87 -13.68
N LEU A 216 -7.92 -9.11 -13.32
CA LEU A 216 -8.32 -10.14 -14.25
C LEU A 216 -9.64 -9.81 -15.00
N ASN A 217 -10.50 -9.03 -14.37
CA ASN A 217 -11.77 -8.58 -14.95
C ASN A 217 -11.70 -7.17 -15.58
N ASN A 218 -10.53 -6.65 -15.89
CA ASN A 218 -10.33 -5.33 -16.52
C ASN A 218 -10.98 -4.15 -15.78
N GLN A 219 -11.11 -4.23 -14.44
CA GLN A 219 -11.72 -3.21 -13.58
C GLN A 219 -10.66 -2.34 -12.88
N VAL A 220 -9.48 -2.21 -13.49
CA VAL A 220 -8.34 -1.45 -12.97
C VAL A 220 -7.61 -0.70 -14.09
N PRO A 221 -6.83 0.35 -13.76
CA PRO A 221 -5.94 1.00 -14.71
C PRO A 221 -4.90 0.04 -15.32
N SER A 222 -4.42 0.35 -16.54
CA SER A 222 -3.49 -0.50 -17.31
C SER A 222 -2.22 -0.87 -16.54
N TYR A 223 -1.63 0.08 -15.81
CA TYR A 223 -0.40 -0.15 -15.05
C TYR A 223 -0.51 -1.24 -13.97
N LEU A 224 -1.71 -1.53 -13.46
CA LEU A 224 -1.92 -2.65 -12.54
C LEU A 224 -2.11 -3.97 -13.28
N ARG A 225 -2.69 -3.93 -14.49
CA ARG A 225 -2.86 -5.15 -15.31
C ARG A 225 -1.52 -5.75 -15.69
N ASP A 226 -0.56 -4.91 -16.04
CA ASP A 226 0.78 -5.31 -16.47
C ASP A 226 1.58 -6.03 -15.36
N LEU A 227 1.14 -5.91 -14.11
CA LEU A 227 1.78 -6.57 -12.95
C LEU A 227 1.34 -8.02 -12.73
N VAL A 228 0.28 -8.48 -13.39
CA VAL A 228 -0.29 -9.82 -13.18
C VAL A 228 -0.40 -10.54 -14.51
N VAL A 229 0.31 -11.65 -14.65
CA VAL A 229 0.39 -12.40 -15.91
C VAL A 229 -0.37 -13.73 -15.77
N PRO A 230 -1.39 -14.00 -16.62
CA PRO A 230 -2.04 -15.30 -16.66
C PRO A 230 -1.04 -16.41 -17.04
N TYR A 231 -1.19 -17.57 -16.42
CA TYR A 231 -0.37 -18.74 -16.73
C TYR A 231 -0.99 -19.55 -17.85
N TYR A 232 -0.25 -19.70 -18.93
CA TYR A 232 -0.60 -20.56 -20.07
C TYR A 232 0.46 -21.66 -20.22
N PRO A 233 0.15 -22.93 -19.93
CA PRO A 233 1.10 -24.02 -20.10
C PRO A 233 1.43 -24.26 -21.57
N ASN A 234 2.69 -24.55 -21.89
CA ASN A 234 3.16 -24.87 -23.25
C ASN A 234 2.62 -26.21 -23.80
N ARG A 235 2.05 -27.05 -22.94
CA ARG A 235 1.43 -28.32 -23.28
C ARG A 235 0.02 -28.37 -22.71
N ALA A 236 -0.88 -29.08 -23.34
CA ALA A 236 -2.22 -29.30 -22.80
C ALA A 236 -2.16 -30.08 -21.49
N LEU A 237 -2.30 -29.37 -20.38
CA LEU A 237 -2.35 -29.91 -19.02
C LEU A 237 -3.81 -29.85 -18.52
N ARG A 238 -4.17 -30.74 -17.58
CA ARG A 238 -5.49 -30.69 -16.92
C ARG A 238 -5.73 -29.36 -16.18
N SER A 239 -4.65 -28.64 -15.82
CA SER A 239 -4.70 -27.33 -15.16
C SER A 239 -4.78 -26.15 -16.14
N GLN A 240 -4.88 -26.37 -17.46
CA GLN A 240 -4.88 -25.31 -18.47
C GLN A 240 -6.02 -24.30 -18.26
N THR A 241 -7.18 -24.79 -17.82
CA THR A 241 -8.38 -23.99 -17.55
C THR A 241 -8.49 -23.54 -16.09
N ALA A 242 -7.48 -23.83 -15.25
CA ALA A 242 -7.57 -23.56 -13.82
C ALA A 242 -7.44 -22.06 -13.42
N GLY A 243 -7.27 -21.14 -14.39
CA GLY A 243 -7.18 -19.70 -14.14
C GLY A 243 -6.01 -19.32 -13.23
N LEU A 244 -4.86 -20.00 -13.37
CA LEU A 244 -3.65 -19.74 -12.58
C LEU A 244 -2.89 -18.53 -13.12
N LEU A 245 -2.03 -17.97 -12.27
CA LEU A 245 -1.18 -16.83 -12.57
C LEU A 245 0.30 -17.19 -12.46
N VAL A 246 1.13 -16.52 -13.25
CA VAL A 246 2.60 -16.68 -13.18
C VAL A 246 3.12 -16.02 -11.92
N VAL A 247 3.78 -16.78 -11.04
CA VAL A 247 4.50 -16.24 -9.90
C VAL A 247 5.92 -15.87 -10.37
N PRO A 248 6.29 -14.58 -10.42
CA PRO A 248 7.61 -14.18 -10.90
C PRO A 248 8.71 -14.62 -9.94
N ARG A 249 9.90 -14.90 -10.47
CA ARG A 249 11.09 -15.11 -9.64
C ARG A 249 11.57 -13.78 -9.08
N VAL A 250 11.86 -13.73 -7.79
CA VAL A 250 12.37 -12.54 -7.10
C VAL A 250 13.77 -12.82 -6.56
N CYS A 251 14.75 -12.00 -6.97
CA CYS A 251 16.14 -12.15 -6.52
C CYS A 251 16.33 -11.71 -5.06
N LYS A 252 15.54 -10.74 -4.58
CA LYS A 252 15.60 -10.20 -3.22
C LYS A 252 14.26 -10.38 -2.52
N SER A 253 14.10 -11.47 -1.78
CA SER A 253 12.85 -11.87 -1.13
C SER A 253 12.30 -10.80 -0.17
N ARG A 254 13.18 -10.04 0.51
CA ARG A 254 12.78 -9.03 1.51
C ARG A 254 11.90 -7.92 0.94
N MET A 255 12.19 -7.41 -0.26
CA MET A 255 11.39 -6.37 -0.94
C MET A 255 10.56 -6.95 -2.08
N GLY A 256 11.18 -7.69 -3.00
CA GLY A 256 10.50 -8.28 -4.14
C GLY A 256 9.39 -9.27 -3.75
N GLY A 257 9.60 -10.05 -2.68
CA GLY A 257 8.57 -10.96 -2.15
C GLY A 257 7.33 -10.26 -1.57
N ARG A 258 7.35 -8.94 -1.43
CA ARG A 258 6.22 -8.12 -0.95
C ARG A 258 5.52 -7.35 -2.07
N ALA A 259 6.12 -7.33 -3.27
CA ALA A 259 5.54 -6.66 -4.42
C ALA A 259 4.17 -7.27 -4.78
N PHE A 260 3.24 -6.43 -5.24
CA PHE A 260 1.92 -6.88 -5.67
C PHE A 260 2.04 -7.92 -6.80
N SER A 261 2.95 -7.74 -7.75
CA SER A 261 3.23 -8.69 -8.83
C SER A 261 3.67 -10.09 -8.36
N PHE A 262 4.19 -10.21 -7.12
CA PHE A 262 4.53 -11.49 -6.49
C PHE A 262 3.43 -12.01 -5.58
N GLN A 263 2.88 -11.18 -4.69
CA GLN A 263 1.89 -11.59 -3.71
C GLN A 263 0.52 -11.92 -4.34
N ALA A 264 0.12 -11.17 -5.37
CA ALA A 264 -1.15 -11.38 -6.05
C ALA A 264 -1.25 -12.79 -6.66
N PRO A 265 -0.32 -13.24 -7.54
CA PRO A 265 -0.37 -14.60 -8.08
C PRO A 265 -0.15 -15.68 -7.01
N LEU A 266 0.70 -15.41 -6.00
CA LEU A 266 0.95 -16.37 -4.93
C LEU A 266 -0.34 -16.69 -4.15
N LEU A 267 -1.07 -15.67 -3.71
CA LEU A 267 -2.33 -15.83 -2.98
C LEU A 267 -3.45 -16.34 -3.89
N TRP A 268 -3.52 -15.86 -5.12
CA TRP A 268 -4.54 -16.27 -6.08
C TRP A 268 -4.47 -17.76 -6.40
N ASN A 269 -3.28 -18.30 -6.64
CA ASN A 269 -3.08 -19.69 -6.97
C ASN A 269 -3.41 -20.66 -5.83
N GLN A 270 -3.47 -20.16 -4.58
CA GLN A 270 -3.89 -20.93 -3.40
C GLN A 270 -5.42 -21.03 -3.27
N LEU A 271 -6.17 -20.19 -3.95
CA LEU A 271 -7.63 -20.23 -3.90
C LEU A 271 -8.19 -21.49 -4.58
N PRO A 272 -9.26 -22.08 -4.04
CA PRO A 272 -10.04 -23.11 -4.76
C PRO A 272 -10.55 -22.58 -6.11
N ILE A 273 -10.67 -23.48 -7.09
CA ILE A 273 -11.11 -23.13 -8.44
C ILE A 273 -12.51 -22.48 -8.44
N GLN A 274 -13.41 -22.93 -7.57
CA GLN A 274 -14.77 -22.40 -7.45
C GLN A 274 -14.79 -20.91 -7.02
N ILE A 275 -13.74 -20.43 -6.34
CA ILE A 275 -13.62 -19.02 -5.97
C ILE A 275 -13.01 -18.22 -7.13
N ARG A 276 -12.00 -18.77 -7.82
CA ARG A 276 -11.36 -18.09 -8.96
C ARG A 276 -12.28 -17.87 -10.14
N GLU A 277 -13.18 -18.82 -10.40
CA GLU A 277 -14.14 -18.79 -11.52
C GLU A 277 -15.45 -18.05 -11.18
N THR A 278 -15.43 -17.20 -10.19
CA THR A 278 -16.62 -16.45 -9.78
C THR A 278 -16.93 -15.31 -10.75
N ASP A 279 -18.15 -15.28 -11.28
CA ASP A 279 -18.56 -14.33 -12.34
C ASP A 279 -18.69 -12.89 -11.84
N THR A 280 -19.09 -12.67 -10.56
CA THR A 280 -19.36 -11.34 -10.04
C THR A 280 -18.48 -10.99 -8.84
N LEU A 281 -18.12 -9.70 -8.76
CA LEU A 281 -17.33 -9.17 -7.64
C LEU A 281 -18.03 -9.38 -6.29
N SER A 282 -19.35 -9.29 -6.25
CA SER A 282 -20.15 -9.49 -5.02
C SER A 282 -20.03 -10.93 -4.53
N THR A 283 -20.25 -11.91 -5.42
CA THR A 283 -20.11 -13.34 -5.11
C THR A 283 -18.68 -13.70 -4.73
N PHE A 284 -17.68 -13.15 -5.42
CA PHE A 284 -16.28 -13.33 -5.08
C PHE A 284 -15.97 -12.86 -3.65
N LYS A 285 -16.45 -11.67 -3.26
CA LYS A 285 -16.28 -11.12 -1.89
C LYS A 285 -16.92 -12.00 -0.82
N ILE A 286 -18.08 -12.58 -1.10
CA ILE A 286 -18.78 -13.46 -0.16
C ILE A 286 -17.98 -14.75 0.01
N ARG A 287 -17.67 -15.45 -1.08
CA ARG A 287 -16.92 -16.72 -1.06
C ARG A 287 -15.52 -16.60 -0.48
N LEU A 288 -14.90 -15.43 -0.59
CA LEU A 288 -13.57 -15.18 -0.03
C LEU A 288 -13.60 -14.97 1.49
N LYS A 289 -14.76 -14.70 2.08
CA LYS A 289 -14.93 -14.51 3.54
C LYS A 289 -15.38 -15.77 4.28
N THR A 290 -15.91 -16.75 3.55
CA THR A 290 -16.28 -18.06 4.07
C THR A 290 -15.09 -19.00 4.10
#